data_a5dbce4116110710643bb9b515012a38
#
_entry.id   a5dbce4116110710643bb9b515012a38
#
_cell.length_a   1.000
_cell.length_b   1.000
_cell.length_c   1.000
_cell.angle_alpha   90.00
_cell.angle_beta   90.00
_cell.angle_gamma   90.00
#
_symmetry.space_group_name_H-M   'P 1'
#
loop_
_entity.id
_entity.type
_entity.pdbx_description
1 polymer ?
#
loop_
_entity_poly.entity_id
_entity_poly.type
_entity_poly.pdbx_seq_one_letter_code
_entity_poly.pdbx_strand_id
1 'polypeptide(L)'
;MPKTSKKTLPATKSTTPTNQRLWLMFPPKLIKKPLVWEVGHKFKIITNIRQANVTDEIGIVCLELDGHRDEVKAAIKWLEKQGVSVEPVEIGVIAG
;
A
#
# COMPACT_ATOMS: atom_id res chain seq x y z
N MET A 1 -19.27 -24.95 -4.50
CA MET A 1 -18.95 -24.63 -3.99
C MET A 1 -18.68 -23.91 -3.79
N PRO A 2 -18.84 -23.82 -3.84
CA PRO A 2 -18.39 -23.23 -3.42
C PRO A 2 -18.40 -22.47 -2.95
N LYS A 3 -18.54 -22.59 -2.92
CA LYS A 3 -18.42 -22.09 -2.27
C LYS A 3 -18.22 -21.52 -1.66
N THR A 4 -18.24 -21.71 -1.63
CA THR A 4 -17.98 -21.30 -0.91
C THR A 4 -17.91 -20.53 -0.32
N SER A 5 -18.04 -20.77 -0.45
CA SER A 5 -17.83 -20.22 0.24
C SER A 5 -17.99 -19.38 0.72
N LYS A 6 -18.26 -19.43 0.69
CA LYS A 6 -18.23 -18.83 1.26
C LYS A 6 -18.31 -18.19 1.86
N LYS A 7 -18.46 -18.26 1.97
CA LYS A 7 -18.38 -17.79 2.67
C LYS A 7 -18.35 -17.24 3.40
N THR A 8 -18.46 -17.29 3.60
CA THR A 8 -18.26 -16.90 4.37
C THR A 8 -18.10 -16.29 5.14
N LEU A 9 -17.93 -16.03 5.40
CA LEU A 9 -17.66 -15.55 6.24
C LEU A 9 -17.77 -14.70 6.88
N PRO A 10 -17.71 -14.41 7.38
CA PRO A 10 -17.96 -13.62 8.05
C PRO A 10 -17.25 -12.74 8.32
N ALA A 11 -17.29 -12.23 8.45
CA ALA A 11 -16.65 -11.43 8.43
C ALA A 11 -16.48 -10.54 9.41
N THR A 12 -16.08 -10.71 10.27
CA THR A 12 -15.88 -9.91 11.25
C THR A 12 -14.83 -8.97 10.95
N LYS A 13 -13.84 -9.28 10.24
CA LYS A 13 -12.91 -8.36 9.93
C LYS A 13 -13.16 -7.87 8.62
N SER A 14 -12.67 -6.77 8.23
CA SER A 14 -12.84 -6.23 6.93
C SER A 14 -12.07 -7.05 5.94
N THR A 15 -12.79 -7.75 5.09
CA THR A 15 -12.17 -8.49 4.03
C THR A 15 -12.44 -7.82 2.70
N THR A 16 -12.91 -6.57 2.73
CA THR A 16 -13.19 -5.84 1.52
C THR A 16 -11.93 -5.62 0.73
N PRO A 17 -11.90 -6.02 -0.54
CA PRO A 17 -10.75 -5.73 -1.38
C PRO A 17 -10.59 -4.24 -1.55
N THR A 18 -9.38 -3.79 -1.49
CA THR A 18 -9.09 -2.37 -1.59
C THR A 18 -7.94 -2.18 -2.53
N ASN A 19 -8.04 -1.16 -3.34
CA ASN A 19 -6.93 -0.75 -4.20
C ASN A 19 -6.67 0.69 -3.87
N GLN A 20 -5.49 0.98 -3.37
CA GLN A 20 -5.18 2.34 -2.98
C GLN A 20 -3.83 2.76 -3.52
N ARG A 21 -3.78 3.96 -4.06
CA ARG A 21 -2.51 4.53 -4.52
C ARG A 21 -2.03 5.53 -3.52
N LEU A 22 -0.72 5.54 -3.35
CA LEU A 22 -0.07 6.38 -2.38
C LEU A 22 1.13 7.05 -2.99
N TRP A 23 1.35 8.30 -2.61
CA TRP A 23 2.62 8.93 -2.88
C TRP A 23 3.49 8.70 -1.67
N LEU A 24 4.65 8.10 -1.90
CA LEU A 24 5.62 7.84 -0.85
C LEU A 24 6.81 8.74 -1.07
N MET A 25 7.21 9.44 -0.02
CA MET A 25 8.41 10.26 -0.09
C MET A 25 9.40 9.71 0.90
N PHE A 26 10.55 9.30 0.39
CA PHE A 26 11.59 8.69 1.19
C PHE A 26 12.66 9.73 1.50
N PRO A 27 12.98 9.96 2.77
CA PRO A 27 14.12 10.80 3.09
C PRO A 27 15.40 10.13 2.59
N PRO A 28 16.46 10.88 2.34
CA PRO A 28 17.68 10.30 1.76
C PRO A 28 18.19 9.07 2.47
N LYS A 29 18.10 9.02 3.78
CA LYS A 29 18.62 7.89 4.53
C LYS A 29 17.84 6.61 4.30
N LEU A 30 16.61 6.71 3.77
CA LEU A 30 15.81 5.54 3.53
C LEU A 30 15.79 5.10 2.07
N ILE A 31 16.40 5.88 1.18
CA ILE A 31 16.37 5.57 -0.23
C ILE A 31 16.98 4.20 -0.53
N LYS A 32 18.03 3.85 0.17
CA LYS A 32 18.69 2.58 -0.08
C LYS A 32 18.05 1.39 0.61
N LYS A 33 17.05 1.62 1.43
CA LYS A 33 16.39 0.51 2.10
C LYS A 33 15.31 -0.05 1.21
N PRO A 34 15.20 -1.37 1.11
CA PRO A 34 14.21 -1.99 0.21
C PRO A 34 12.82 -2.03 0.84
N LEU A 35 12.30 -0.86 1.21
CA LEU A 35 11.05 -0.78 1.94
C LEU A 35 9.83 -1.23 1.13
N VAL A 36 9.84 -0.96 -0.18
CA VAL A 36 8.73 -1.39 -1.02
C VAL A 36 8.69 -2.91 -1.07
N TRP A 37 9.85 -3.54 -1.19
CA TRP A 37 9.93 -4.99 -1.18
C TRP A 37 9.49 -5.53 0.18
N GLU A 38 9.97 -4.90 1.25
CA GLU A 38 9.64 -5.37 2.61
C GLU A 38 8.15 -5.29 2.89
N VAL A 39 7.52 -4.19 2.51
CA VAL A 39 6.10 -4.04 2.79
C VAL A 39 5.29 -5.08 2.02
N GLY A 40 5.70 -5.40 0.83
CA GLY A 40 5.01 -6.40 0.04
C GLY A 40 5.17 -7.81 0.60
N HIS A 41 6.23 -8.05 1.35
CA HIS A 41 6.46 -9.36 1.96
C HIS A 41 5.89 -9.45 3.36
N LYS A 42 5.81 -8.32 4.04
CA LYS A 42 5.36 -8.32 5.41
C LYS A 42 3.84 -8.39 5.54
N PHE A 43 3.15 -7.84 4.60
CA PHE A 43 1.70 -7.80 4.63
C PHE A 43 1.12 -8.53 3.43
N LYS A 44 -0.12 -8.97 3.55
CA LYS A 44 -0.78 -9.69 2.46
C LYS A 44 -1.34 -8.72 1.46
N ILE A 45 -0.46 -8.06 0.75
CA ILE A 45 -0.83 -7.08 -0.25
C ILE A 45 0.02 -7.29 -1.48
N ILE A 46 -0.46 -6.77 -2.58
CA ILE A 46 0.28 -6.76 -3.82
C ILE A 46 0.69 -5.32 -4.06
N THR A 47 1.96 -5.10 -4.29
CA THR A 47 2.47 -3.77 -4.56
C THR A 47 2.72 -3.61 -6.03
N ASN A 48 2.42 -2.44 -6.54
CA ASN A 48 2.67 -2.13 -7.94
C ASN A 48 3.15 -0.69 -8.05
N ILE A 49 4.35 -0.53 -8.56
CA ILE A 49 4.90 0.82 -8.72
C ILE A 49 4.31 1.43 -9.97
N ARG A 50 3.63 2.56 -9.78
CA ARG A 50 3.01 3.26 -10.90
C ARG A 50 3.92 4.33 -11.46
N GLN A 51 4.76 4.90 -10.61
CA GLN A 51 5.66 5.95 -11.02
C GLN A 51 6.75 6.06 -9.98
N ALA A 52 7.94 6.35 -10.39
CA ALA A 52 9.04 6.47 -9.45
C ALA A 52 10.07 7.45 -9.96
N ASN A 53 10.60 8.23 -9.05
CA ASN A 53 11.69 9.11 -9.34
C ASN A 53 12.65 8.99 -8.15
N VAL A 54 13.70 8.21 -8.35
CA VAL A 54 14.62 7.90 -7.26
C VAL A 54 16.03 8.26 -7.66
N THR A 55 16.64 9.12 -6.86
CA THR A 55 18.04 9.48 -7.03
C THR A 55 18.69 9.30 -5.67
N ASP A 56 19.93 9.73 -5.54
CA ASP A 56 20.60 9.65 -4.24
C ASP A 56 19.96 10.57 -3.21
N GLU A 57 19.25 11.56 -3.65
CA GLU A 57 18.68 12.56 -2.75
C GLU A 57 17.17 12.61 -2.72
N ILE A 58 16.54 12.10 -3.74
CA ILE A 58 15.09 12.15 -3.85
C ILE A 58 14.55 10.77 -4.05
N GLY A 59 13.57 10.43 -3.24
CA GLY A 59 12.86 9.17 -3.43
C GLY A 59 11.38 9.44 -3.40
N ILE A 60 10.75 9.52 -4.57
CA ILE A 60 9.32 9.73 -4.68
C ILE A 60 8.75 8.58 -5.49
N VAL A 61 7.81 7.87 -4.91
CA VAL A 61 7.23 6.70 -5.55
C VAL A 61 5.72 6.74 -5.44
N CYS A 62 5.05 6.52 -6.53
CA CYS A 62 3.61 6.31 -6.49
C CYS A 62 3.39 4.80 -6.47
N LEU A 63 2.91 4.31 -5.36
CA LEU A 63 2.75 2.89 -5.11
C LEU A 63 1.28 2.54 -4.99
N GLU A 64 0.89 1.49 -5.68
CA GLU A 64 -0.48 1.01 -5.59
C GLU A 64 -0.48 -0.24 -4.72
N LEU A 65 -1.37 -0.27 -3.75
CA LEU A 65 -1.51 -1.41 -2.86
C LEU A 65 -2.85 -2.07 -3.09
N ASP A 66 -2.79 -3.38 -3.28
CA ASP A 66 -3.98 -4.18 -3.51
C ASP A 66 -4.08 -5.22 -2.42
N GLY A 67 -5.20 -5.31 -1.77
CA GLY A 67 -5.38 -6.30 -0.72
C GLY A 67 -6.61 -5.98 0.10
N HIS A 68 -6.77 -6.71 1.19
CA HIS A 68 -7.86 -6.42 2.10
C HIS A 68 -7.58 -5.13 2.83
N ARG A 69 -8.64 -4.42 3.12
CA ARG A 69 -8.55 -3.11 3.72
C ARG A 69 -7.66 -3.06 4.96
N ASP A 70 -7.80 -4.06 5.83
CA ASP A 70 -7.02 -4.08 7.07
C ASP A 70 -5.53 -4.24 6.79
N GLU A 71 -5.18 -5.06 5.79
CA GLU A 71 -3.80 -5.25 5.43
C GLU A 71 -3.21 -4.00 4.79
N VAL A 72 -3.99 -3.34 3.95
CA VAL A 72 -3.54 -2.11 3.33
C VAL A 72 -3.30 -1.04 4.38
N LYS A 73 -4.20 -0.92 5.34
CA LYS A 73 -4.02 0.05 6.42
C LYS A 73 -2.80 -0.23 7.26
N ALA A 74 -2.59 -1.49 7.58
CA ALA A 74 -1.42 -1.88 8.38
C ALA A 74 -0.13 -1.59 7.62
N ALA A 75 -0.14 -1.82 6.33
CA ALA A 75 1.03 -1.55 5.50
C ALA A 75 1.36 -0.06 5.48
N ILE A 76 0.35 0.78 5.37
CA ILE A 76 0.55 2.23 5.37
C ILE A 76 1.16 2.67 6.70
N LYS A 77 0.62 2.18 7.79
CA LYS A 77 1.14 2.54 9.10
C LYS A 77 2.58 2.09 9.28
N TRP A 78 2.89 0.92 8.77
CA TRP A 78 4.25 0.41 8.86
C TRP A 78 5.22 1.31 8.10
N LEU A 79 4.83 1.74 6.89
CA LEU A 79 5.67 2.63 6.11
C LEU A 79 5.92 3.94 6.83
N GLU A 80 4.87 4.50 7.44
CA GLU A 80 5.01 5.73 8.20
C GLU A 80 5.94 5.55 9.39
N LYS A 81 5.85 4.39 10.01
CA LYS A 81 6.71 4.10 11.14
C LYS A 81 8.17 4.00 10.73
N GLN A 82 8.44 3.58 9.52
CA GLN A 82 9.80 3.51 9.02
C GLN A 82 10.37 4.90 8.70
N GLY A 83 9.52 5.90 8.63
CA GLY A 83 9.96 7.25 8.34
C GLY A 83 9.60 7.75 6.95
N VAL A 84 8.76 7.01 6.25
CA VAL A 84 8.32 7.40 4.91
C VAL A 84 7.10 8.30 5.05
N SER A 85 7.08 9.39 4.28
CA SER A 85 5.88 10.22 4.23
C SER A 85 4.92 9.59 3.26
N VAL A 86 3.70 9.37 3.70
CA VAL A 86 2.69 8.69 2.90
C VAL A 86 1.51 9.62 2.66
N GLU A 87 1.15 9.77 1.41
CA GLU A 87 0.02 10.60 1.05
C GLU A 87 -0.88 9.87 0.09
N PRO A 88 -2.16 9.70 0.40
CA PRO A 88 -3.06 9.01 -0.52
C PRO A 88 -3.26 9.84 -1.79
N VAL A 89 -3.39 9.15 -2.89
CA VAL A 89 -3.73 9.80 -4.14
C VAL A 89 -5.25 9.86 -4.23
N GLU A 90 -5.74 11.06 -4.40
CA GLU A 90 -7.18 11.21 -4.50
C GLU A 90 -7.60 11.01 -5.92
N ILE A 91 -8.18 9.85 -6.22
CA ILE A 91 -8.54 9.60 -7.52
C ILE A 91 -9.92 9.68 -7.74
N GLY A 92 -10.34 9.98 -8.66
CA GLY A 92 -11.67 9.91 -8.97
C GLY A 92 -12.62 10.50 -8.32
N VAL A 93 -12.44 11.11 -7.86
CA VAL A 93 -13.31 11.61 -7.27
C VAL A 93 -14.16 12.14 -7.92
N ILE A 94 -14.27 12.32 -8.53
CA ILE A 94 -15.09 12.87 -9.11
C ILE A 94 -16.00 12.57 -9.35
N ALA A 95 -16.22 12.38 -9.34
CA ALA A 95 -16.95 12.15 -9.58
C ALA A 95 -17.77 12.29 -9.71
N GLY A 96 -17.78 12.37 -9.55
CA GLY A 96 -18.75 12.61 -9.73
C GLY A 96 -19.10 12.34 -9.90
#